data_fdef307783ffd7ff247d32a0a992ee40
#
_entry.id   fdef307783ffd7ff247d32a0a992ee40
#
_cell.length_a   1.000
_cell.length_b   1.000
_cell.length_c   1.000
_cell.angle_alpha   90.00
_cell.angle_beta   90.00
_cell.angle_gamma   90.00
#
_symmetry.space_group_name_H-M   'P 1'
#
loop_
_entity.id
_entity.type
_entity.pdbx_description
1 polymer ?
#
loop_
_entity_poly.entity_id
_entity_poly.type
_entity_poly.pdbx_seq_one_letter_code
_entity_poly.pdbx_strand_id
1 'polypeptide(L)' 'MDMDHREHSVMVWGEPHIVTVYRKSEIVYEAIGNYMCETICVNDKSEGAAIKRWREAAAGI' A
#
# COMPACT_ATOMS: atom_id res chain seq x y z
N MET A 1 -10.63 18.90 -2.22
CA MET A 1 -10.20 18.55 -2.09
C MET A 1 -9.65 17.61 -1.86
N ASP A 2 -9.77 16.98 -1.80
CA ASP A 2 -9.18 16.16 -1.28
C ASP A 2 -8.89 15.06 -1.94
N MET A 3 -7.87 14.54 -1.86
CA MET A 3 -7.57 13.40 -2.35
C MET A 3 -8.02 12.35 -1.54
N ASP A 4 -8.63 11.36 -2.01
CA ASP A 4 -9.03 10.19 -1.26
C ASP A 4 -7.80 9.36 -1.01
N HIS A 5 -7.24 9.49 0.16
CA HIS A 5 -6.11 8.65 0.55
C HIS A 5 -6.23 8.30 2.03
N ARG A 6 -5.66 7.17 2.41
CA ARG A 6 -5.66 6.72 3.78
C ARG A 6 -4.33 6.06 4.08
N GLU A 7 -3.89 6.24 5.32
CA GLU A 7 -2.67 5.59 5.78
C GLU A 7 -3.03 4.37 6.60
N HIS A 8 -2.30 3.29 6.38
CA HIS A 8 -2.52 2.03 7.10
C HIS A 8 -1.21 1.56 7.68
N SER A 9 -1.30 0.93 8.84
CA SER A 9 -0.15 0.27 9.43
C SER A 9 -0.18 -1.19 8.96
N VAL A 10 0.80 -1.58 8.16
CA VAL A 10 0.84 -2.90 7.57
C VAL A 10 2.00 -3.68 8.18
N MET A 11 1.71 -4.85 8.74
CA MET A 11 2.74 -5.66 9.38
C MET A 11 3.46 -6.49 8.34
N VAL A 12 4.79 -6.36 8.28
CA VAL A 12 5.62 -7.18 7.42
C VAL A 12 6.70 -7.78 8.31
N TRP A 13 6.74 -9.10 8.38
CA TRP A 13 7.69 -9.83 9.22
C TRP A 13 7.67 -9.31 10.65
N GLY A 14 6.47 -9.01 11.14
CA GLY A 14 6.29 -8.60 12.53
C GLY A 14 6.59 -7.14 12.83
N GLU A 15 6.88 -6.34 11.80
CA GLU A 15 7.17 -4.91 11.97
C GLU A 15 6.13 -4.07 11.25
N PRO A 16 5.65 -3.00 11.88
CA PRO A 16 4.66 -2.14 11.24
C PRO A 16 5.30 -1.17 10.26
N HIS A 17 4.65 -0.99 9.14
CA HIS A 17 5.08 -0.03 8.12
C HIS A 17 3.88 0.78 7.69
N ILE A 18 4.07 2.07 7.49
CA ILE A 18 2.98 2.93 7.05
C ILE A 18 2.87 2.87 5.54
N VAL A 19 1.69 2.52 5.08
CA VAL A 19 1.40 2.43 3.66
C VAL A 19 0.26 3.38 3.36
N THR A 20 0.44 4.25 2.39
CA THR A 20 -0.59 5.19 1.98
C THR A 20 -1.30 4.63 0.77
N VAL A 21 -2.62 4.56 0.83
CA VAL A 21 -3.42 4.07 -0.28
C VAL A 21 -4.17 5.24 -0.88
N TYR A 22 -3.98 5.43 -2.19
CA TYR A 22 -4.64 6.49 -2.95
C TYR A 22 -5.70 5.87 -3.84
N ARG A 23 -6.87 6.49 -3.88
CA ARG A 23 -7.90 6.06 -4.80
C ARG A 23 -7.71 6.84 -6.09
N LYS A 24 -7.26 6.13 -7.13
CA LYS A 24 -6.97 6.77 -8.42
C LYS A 24 -8.22 6.86 -9.29
N SER A 25 -9.12 5.89 -9.15
CA SER A 25 -10.38 5.90 -9.86
C SER A 25 -11.32 4.97 -9.09
N GLU A 26 -12.51 4.73 -9.63
CA GLU A 26 -13.48 3.89 -8.95
C GLU A 26 -13.00 2.46 -8.77
N ILE A 27 -12.10 2.02 -9.64
CA ILE A 27 -11.65 0.64 -9.60
C ILE A 27 -10.14 0.52 -9.51
N VAL A 28 -9.43 1.60 -9.21
CA VAL A 28 -7.97 1.57 -9.13
C VAL A 28 -7.53 2.23 -7.84
N TYR A 29 -6.82 1.47 -7.01
CA TYR A 29 -6.23 1.96 -5.77
C TYR A 29 -4.74 1.70 -5.83
N GLU A 30 -3.97 2.66 -5.37
CA GLU A 30 -2.52 2.56 -5.37
C GLU A 30 -2.02 2.58 -3.95
N ALA A 31 -1.19 1.60 -3.59
CA ALA A 31 -0.60 1.53 -2.26
C ALA A 31 0.88 1.85 -2.39
N ILE A 32 1.35 2.81 -1.62
CA ILE A 32 2.73 3.27 -1.66
C ILE A 32 3.30 3.26 -0.25
N GLY A 33 4.45 2.67 -0.07
CA GLY A 33 5.12 2.68 1.22
C GLY A 33 6.58 2.33 1.07
N ASN A 34 7.37 2.69 2.08
CA ASN A 34 8.79 2.38 2.09
C ASN A 34 9.04 1.11 2.87
N TYR A 35 9.93 0.27 2.36
CA TYR A 35 10.31 -0.94 3.05
C TYR A 35 11.78 -1.23 2.72
N MET A 36 12.61 -1.33 3.76
CA MET A 36 14.03 -1.65 3.61
C MET A 36 14.72 -0.71 2.63
N CYS A 37 14.47 0.57 2.77
CA CYS A 37 15.09 1.61 1.95
C CYS A 37 14.61 1.62 0.51
N GLU A 38 13.52 0.92 0.23
CA GLU A 38 12.93 0.95 -1.10
C GLU A 38 11.50 1.42 -1.03
N THR A 39 11.07 2.13 -2.05
CA THR A 39 9.69 2.55 -2.15
C THR A 39 8.94 1.53 -2.99
N ILE A 40 7.90 0.93 -2.41
CA ILE A 40 7.08 -0.05 -3.10
C ILE A 40 5.76 0.61 -3.47
N CYS A 41 5.41 0.51 -4.74
CA CYS A 41 4.18 1.10 -5.27
C CYS A 41 3.45 0.03 -6.06
N VAL A 42 2.22 -0.27 -5.66
CA VAL A 42 1.43 -1.30 -6.33
C VAL A 42 0.02 -0.78 -6.54
N ASN A 43 -0.68 -1.38 -7.50
CA ASN A 43 -2.07 -1.01 -7.81
C ASN A 43 -2.95 -2.23 -7.73
N ASP A 44 -4.20 -2.03 -7.34
CA ASP A 44 -5.18 -3.10 -7.37
C ASP A 44 -6.58 -2.50 -7.42
N LYS A 45 -7.60 -3.36 -7.42
CA LYS A 45 -8.96 -2.93 -7.63
C LYS A 45 -9.65 -2.44 -6.37
N SER A 46 -9.08 -2.64 -5.21
CA SER A 46 -9.66 -2.17 -3.97
C SER A 46 -8.57 -1.83 -3.00
N GLU A 47 -8.95 -1.10 -1.95
CA GLU A 47 -8.00 -0.69 -0.93
C GLU A 47 -7.39 -1.90 -0.25
N GLY A 48 -8.22 -2.85 0.15
CA GLY A 48 -7.71 -4.05 0.82
C GLY A 48 -6.81 -4.88 -0.07
N ALA A 49 -7.18 -4.99 -1.36
CA ALA A 49 -6.36 -5.75 -2.30
C ALA A 49 -5.02 -5.07 -2.55
N ALA A 50 -5.03 -3.74 -2.61
CA ALA A 50 -3.79 -2.99 -2.81
C ALA A 50 -2.86 -3.19 -1.62
N ILE A 51 -3.40 -3.16 -0.40
CA ILE A 51 -2.59 -3.36 0.80
C ILE A 51 -2.02 -4.76 0.82
N LYS A 52 -2.83 -5.76 0.47
CA LYS A 52 -2.37 -7.13 0.44
C LYS A 52 -1.23 -7.30 -0.56
N ARG A 53 -1.38 -6.71 -1.73
CA ARG A 53 -0.35 -6.80 -2.78
C ARG A 53 0.92 -6.10 -2.33
N TRP A 54 0.79 -4.95 -1.65
CA TRP A 54 1.95 -4.24 -1.13
C TRP A 54 2.70 -5.10 -0.12
N ARG A 55 1.94 -5.74 0.79
CA ARG A 55 2.56 -6.57 1.82
C ARG A 55 3.29 -7.76 1.20
N GLU A 56 2.70 -8.37 0.18
CA GLU A 56 3.34 -9.50 -0.48
C GLU A 56 4.61 -9.06 -1.20
N ALA A 57 4.58 -7.89 -1.82
CA ALA A 57 5.76 -7.39 -2.49
C ALA A 57 6.88 -7.09 -1.49
N ALA A 58 6.52 -6.50 -0.36
CA ALA A 58 7.51 -6.19 0.68
C ALA A 58 8.09 -7.46 1.27
N ALA A 59 7.25 -8.45 1.53
CA ALA A 59 7.70 -9.68 2.14
C ALA A 59 8.64 -10.48 1.21
N GLY A 60 8.59 -10.21 -0.08
CA GLY A 60 9.45 -10.89 -1.03
C GLY A 60 10.81 -10.24 -1.22
N ILE A 61 11.06 -9.13 -0.58
CA ILE A 61 12.36 -8.46 -0.66
C ILE A 61 13.38 -9.05 0.35
#